data_848783100fb281000dc30887c2a190d7
#
_entry.id   848783100fb281000dc30887c2a190d7
#
_cell.length_a   1.000
_cell.length_b   1.000
_cell.length_c   1.000
_cell.angle_alpha   90.00
_cell.angle_beta   90.00
_cell.angle_gamma   90.00
#
_symmetry.space_group_name_H-M   'P 1'
#
loop_
_entity.id
_entity.type
_entity.pdbx_description
1 polymer ?
#
loop_
_entity_poly.entity_id
_entity_poly.type
_entity_poly.pdbx_seq_one_letter_code
_entity_poly.pdbx_strand_id
1 'polypeptide(L)'
;MQKVNYQKMLEGIIKKHEEKGEVPTLLLHSCCAPCSSYVLEYLSQYFKITVFYYNPNIYPRVEYDKRVAELQRLIAQMPMKNPVTFVERGYDEGEFFQAVKGFEDIPEGGERCFRCYRLRLERTAQLAKELGADYFTTTLSISPYKNAQKLNEISEELGKIYDVKALPADFKKREGYKRSIQLSAEYGLYRQDYCGCIFSKRERERLNTITTKSE
;
A
#
# COMPACT_ATOMS: atom_id res chain seq x y z
N MET A 1 -22.31 5.60 14.84
CA MET A 1 -21.67 6.39 13.77
C MET A 1 -21.77 5.60 12.46
N GLN A 2 -22.22 6.21 11.38
CA GLN A 2 -22.27 5.56 10.07
C GLN A 2 -20.86 5.26 9.56
N LYS A 3 -20.61 4.02 9.15
CA LYS A 3 -19.30 3.59 8.62
C LYS A 3 -19.02 4.29 7.30
N VAL A 4 -17.95 5.07 7.22
CA VAL A 4 -17.55 5.80 6.00
C VAL A 4 -17.27 4.80 4.87
N ASN A 5 -17.82 5.06 3.70
CA ASN A 5 -17.58 4.24 2.51
C ASN A 5 -16.54 4.90 1.60
N TYR A 6 -15.28 4.64 1.89
CA TYR A 6 -14.13 5.20 1.16
C TYR A 6 -14.13 4.81 -0.32
N GLN A 7 -14.65 3.63 -0.67
CA GLN A 7 -14.75 3.22 -2.08
C GLN A 7 -15.74 4.10 -2.86
N LYS A 8 -16.90 4.44 -2.28
CA LYS A 8 -17.84 5.38 -2.91
C LYS A 8 -17.26 6.79 -3.05
N MET A 9 -16.43 7.21 -2.08
CA MET A 9 -15.73 8.50 -2.18
C MET A 9 -14.74 8.51 -3.34
N LEU A 10 -13.94 7.45 -3.48
CA LEU A 10 -13.03 7.26 -4.62
C LEU A 10 -13.80 7.32 -5.96
N GLU A 11 -14.86 6.53 -6.09
CA GLU A 11 -15.70 6.49 -7.29
C GLU A 11 -16.27 7.86 -7.64
N GLY A 12 -16.67 8.64 -6.63
CA GLY A 12 -17.15 10.02 -6.83
C GLY A 12 -16.06 10.99 -7.30
N ILE A 13 -14.80 10.82 -6.86
CA ILE A 13 -13.66 11.61 -7.32
C ILE A 13 -13.34 11.25 -8.77
N ILE A 14 -13.27 9.96 -9.09
CA ILE A 14 -13.02 9.45 -10.44
C ILE A 14 -14.07 10.03 -11.40
N LYS A 15 -15.34 9.90 -11.09
CA LYS A 15 -16.44 10.41 -11.92
C LYS A 15 -16.31 11.90 -12.22
N LYS A 16 -15.94 12.72 -11.23
CA LYS A 16 -15.74 14.17 -11.43
C LYS A 16 -14.62 14.49 -12.42
N HIS A 17 -13.52 13.70 -12.41
CA HIS A 17 -12.43 13.87 -13.37
C HIS A 17 -12.81 13.39 -14.78
N GLU A 18 -13.54 12.25 -14.87
CA GLU A 18 -14.06 11.76 -16.15
C GLU A 18 -15.01 12.77 -16.82
N GLU A 19 -15.95 13.37 -16.04
CA GLU A 19 -16.87 14.40 -16.53
C GLU A 19 -16.16 15.65 -17.08
N LYS A 20 -14.93 15.93 -16.60
CA LYS A 20 -14.09 17.03 -17.06
C LYS A 20 -13.08 16.64 -18.14
N GLY A 21 -12.96 15.36 -18.49
CA GLY A 21 -11.92 14.84 -19.36
C GLY A 21 -10.50 14.96 -18.80
N GLU A 22 -10.36 15.00 -17.47
CA GLU A 22 -9.07 15.16 -16.78
C GLU A 22 -8.47 13.80 -16.42
N VAL A 23 -7.14 13.67 -16.54
CA VAL A 23 -6.38 12.52 -16.06
C VAL A 23 -5.36 13.02 -15.03
N PRO A 24 -5.73 13.09 -13.72
CA PRO A 24 -4.87 13.62 -12.69
C PRO A 24 -3.67 12.73 -12.39
N THR A 25 -2.67 13.31 -11.75
CA THR A 25 -1.46 12.61 -11.29
C THR A 25 -1.68 12.02 -9.89
N LEU A 26 -1.14 10.81 -9.68
CA LEU A 26 -1.27 10.08 -8.41
C LEU A 26 0.08 9.52 -7.96
N LEU A 27 0.49 9.83 -6.74
CA LEU A 27 1.57 9.12 -6.08
C LEU A 27 0.98 7.94 -5.28
N LEU A 28 1.31 6.72 -5.70
CA LEU A 28 0.80 5.48 -5.11
C LEU A 28 1.88 4.78 -4.28
N HIS A 29 1.79 4.85 -2.95
CA HIS A 29 2.63 4.02 -2.09
C HIS A 29 2.31 2.55 -2.28
N SER A 30 3.34 1.74 -2.54
CA SER A 30 3.22 0.31 -2.82
C SER A 30 4.09 -0.53 -1.89
N CYS A 31 3.56 -1.65 -1.40
CA CYS A 31 4.27 -2.54 -0.49
C CYS A 31 4.76 -3.85 -1.14
N CYS A 32 4.12 -4.31 -2.20
CA CYS A 32 4.47 -5.54 -2.93
C CYS A 32 3.65 -5.67 -4.21
N ALA A 33 4.09 -6.51 -5.13
CA ALA A 33 3.41 -6.75 -6.40
C ALA A 33 1.99 -7.30 -6.24
N PRO A 34 1.70 -8.33 -5.40
CA PRO A 34 0.34 -8.82 -5.20
C PRO A 34 -0.66 -7.74 -4.75
N CYS A 35 -0.24 -6.87 -3.82
CA CYS A 35 -1.10 -5.77 -3.35
C CYS A 35 -1.30 -4.68 -4.40
N SER A 36 -0.33 -4.52 -5.30
CA SER A 36 -0.35 -3.49 -6.33
C SER A 36 -1.10 -3.90 -7.59
N SER A 37 -1.20 -5.19 -7.89
CA SER A 37 -1.72 -5.70 -9.15
C SER A 37 -3.13 -5.17 -9.47
N TYR A 38 -4.11 -5.42 -8.61
CA TYR A 38 -5.46 -4.88 -8.81
C TYR A 38 -5.52 -3.37 -8.72
N VAL A 39 -4.78 -2.76 -7.80
CA VAL A 39 -4.80 -1.31 -7.62
C VAL A 39 -4.29 -0.59 -8.88
N LEU A 40 -3.24 -1.11 -9.50
CA LEU A 40 -2.71 -0.61 -10.76
C LEU A 40 -3.67 -0.88 -11.93
N GLU A 41 -4.24 -2.10 -12.03
CA GLU A 41 -5.26 -2.42 -13.04
C GLU A 41 -6.43 -1.43 -12.99
N TYR A 42 -6.90 -1.12 -11.79
CA TYR A 42 -8.02 -0.24 -11.56
C TYR A 42 -7.68 1.24 -11.75
N LEU A 43 -6.66 1.74 -11.06
CA LEU A 43 -6.38 3.17 -11.02
C LEU A 43 -5.70 3.69 -12.28
N SER A 44 -4.94 2.87 -13.02
CA SER A 44 -4.33 3.29 -14.29
C SER A 44 -5.35 3.62 -15.37
N GLN A 45 -6.62 3.23 -15.17
CA GLN A 45 -7.70 3.66 -16.07
C GLN A 45 -7.98 5.17 -15.98
N TYR A 46 -7.69 5.79 -14.83
CA TYR A 46 -8.14 7.13 -14.47
C TYR A 46 -7.02 8.10 -14.10
N PHE A 47 -5.84 7.60 -13.74
CA PHE A 47 -4.72 8.41 -13.24
C PHE A 47 -3.41 8.11 -13.98
N LYS A 48 -2.55 9.13 -14.09
CA LYS A 48 -1.13 8.97 -14.36
C LYS A 48 -0.45 8.64 -13.03
N ILE A 49 0.16 7.47 -12.90
CA ILE A 49 0.61 6.95 -11.61
C ILE A 49 2.13 6.99 -11.50
N THR A 50 2.64 7.54 -10.40
CA THR A 50 3.99 7.27 -9.93
C THR A 50 3.91 6.30 -8.76
N VAL A 51 4.39 5.07 -8.94
CA VAL A 51 4.49 4.08 -7.87
C VAL A 51 5.67 4.43 -6.99
N PHE A 52 5.41 4.66 -5.72
CA PHE A 52 6.43 4.94 -4.72
C PHE A 52 6.67 3.72 -3.83
N TYR A 53 7.88 3.18 -3.89
CA TYR A 53 8.29 2.07 -3.05
C TYR A 53 9.15 2.56 -1.89
N TYR A 54 8.55 2.62 -0.71
CA TYR A 54 9.20 2.99 0.55
C TYR A 54 8.66 2.12 1.68
N ASN A 55 9.42 1.11 2.06
CA ASN A 55 9.00 0.08 3.02
C ASN A 55 10.14 -0.30 3.97
N PRO A 56 10.58 0.62 4.86
CA PRO A 56 11.69 0.34 5.81
C PRO A 56 11.35 -0.76 6.81
N ASN A 57 10.10 -1.17 6.89
CA ASN A 57 9.62 -2.26 7.73
C ASN A 57 9.91 -3.65 7.17
N ILE A 58 10.22 -3.80 5.88
CA ILE A 58 10.41 -5.12 5.28
C ILE A 58 11.78 -5.68 5.70
N TYR A 59 11.77 -6.85 6.31
CA TYR A 59 12.93 -7.54 6.86
C TYR A 59 12.95 -9.02 6.44
N PRO A 60 14.10 -9.58 6.10
CA PRO A 60 15.41 -8.93 5.95
C PRO A 60 15.55 -8.15 4.62
N ARG A 61 16.70 -7.48 4.43
CA ARG A 61 16.97 -6.69 3.20
C ARG A 61 16.76 -7.50 1.92
N VAL A 62 17.11 -8.77 1.89
CA VAL A 62 16.91 -9.65 0.72
C VAL A 62 15.42 -9.80 0.37
N GLU A 63 14.53 -9.77 1.34
CA GLU A 63 13.08 -9.79 1.11
C GLU A 63 12.59 -8.45 0.54
N TYR A 64 13.17 -7.33 0.98
CA TYR A 64 12.90 -6.02 0.41
C TYR A 64 13.29 -5.99 -1.07
N ASP A 65 14.53 -6.36 -1.40
CA ASP A 65 15.05 -6.35 -2.77
C ASP A 65 14.23 -7.27 -3.69
N LYS A 66 13.83 -8.45 -3.20
CA LYS A 66 12.95 -9.38 -3.92
C LYS A 66 11.61 -8.73 -4.27
N ARG A 67 10.98 -8.00 -3.32
CA ARG A 67 9.69 -7.33 -3.57
C ARG A 67 9.82 -6.14 -4.50
N VAL A 68 10.94 -5.42 -4.47
CA VAL A 68 11.23 -4.35 -5.45
C VAL A 68 11.28 -4.92 -6.85
N ALA A 69 12.14 -5.93 -7.07
CA ALA A 69 12.29 -6.55 -8.37
C ALA A 69 10.97 -7.13 -8.92
N GLU A 70 10.21 -7.78 -8.06
CA GLU A 70 8.90 -8.35 -8.41
C GLU A 70 7.88 -7.28 -8.81
N LEU A 71 7.85 -6.15 -8.12
CA LEU A 71 6.95 -5.05 -8.44
C LEU A 71 7.34 -4.36 -9.74
N GLN A 72 8.63 -4.15 -9.98
CA GLN A 72 9.12 -3.61 -11.25
C GLN A 72 8.79 -4.54 -12.42
N ARG A 73 8.94 -5.86 -12.24
CA ARG A 73 8.55 -6.87 -13.22
C ARG A 73 7.06 -6.79 -13.54
N LEU A 74 6.20 -6.70 -12.52
CA LEU A 74 4.76 -6.55 -12.71
C LEU A 74 4.42 -5.29 -13.52
N ILE A 75 5.00 -4.14 -13.15
CA ILE A 75 4.74 -2.86 -13.85
C ILE A 75 5.15 -2.96 -15.32
N ALA A 76 6.25 -3.64 -15.63
CA ALA A 76 6.73 -3.82 -17.01
C ALA A 76 5.86 -4.77 -17.85
N GLN A 77 5.16 -5.72 -17.22
CA GLN A 77 4.37 -6.74 -17.92
C GLN A 77 2.89 -6.40 -18.02
N MET A 78 2.37 -5.62 -17.08
CA MET A 78 0.95 -5.38 -16.97
C MET A 78 0.50 -4.26 -17.92
N PRO A 79 -0.55 -4.47 -18.74
CA PRO A 79 -1.08 -3.41 -19.59
C PRO A 79 -1.71 -2.29 -18.76
N MET A 80 -1.27 -1.06 -19.00
CA MET A 80 -1.75 0.13 -18.31
C MET A 80 -2.35 1.11 -19.32
N LYS A 81 -3.54 1.66 -19.04
CA LYS A 81 -4.17 2.64 -19.91
C LYS A 81 -3.44 3.98 -19.89
N ASN A 82 -3.10 4.44 -18.70
CA ASN A 82 -2.31 5.67 -18.51
C ASN A 82 -0.90 5.32 -18.01
N PRO A 83 0.09 6.21 -18.19
CA PRO A 83 1.47 5.98 -17.81
C PRO A 83 1.63 5.62 -16.32
N VAL A 84 2.48 4.63 -16.07
CA VAL A 84 2.90 4.22 -14.72
C VAL A 84 4.42 4.26 -14.66
N THR A 85 4.95 5.03 -13.71
CA THR A 85 6.38 5.12 -13.43
C THR A 85 6.69 4.55 -12.05
N PHE A 86 7.97 4.29 -11.77
CA PHE A 86 8.41 3.70 -10.50
C PHE A 86 9.51 4.55 -9.87
N VAL A 87 9.37 4.82 -8.57
CA VAL A 87 10.37 5.54 -7.77
C VAL A 87 10.61 4.77 -6.47
N GLU A 88 11.87 4.53 -6.16
CA GLU A 88 12.35 3.98 -4.90
C GLU A 88 13.20 5.03 -4.17
N ARG A 89 13.00 5.18 -2.87
CA ARG A 89 13.85 6.05 -2.04
C ARG A 89 14.45 5.27 -0.87
N GLY A 90 15.50 4.53 -1.17
CA GLY A 90 16.36 3.90 -0.19
C GLY A 90 15.67 2.89 0.73
N TYR A 91 16.49 2.21 1.50
CA TYR A 91 16.06 1.27 2.53
C TYR A 91 16.87 1.54 3.80
N ASP A 92 16.19 2.04 4.82
CA ASP A 92 16.73 2.21 6.17
C ASP A 92 15.75 1.63 7.19
N GLU A 93 16.04 0.42 7.68
CA GLU A 93 15.21 -0.23 8.70
C GLU A 93 15.22 0.52 10.04
N GLY A 94 16.24 1.33 10.30
CA GLY A 94 16.33 2.16 11.50
C GLY A 94 15.15 3.13 11.63
N GLU A 95 14.67 3.69 10.53
CA GLU A 95 13.47 4.54 10.52
C GLU A 95 12.23 3.80 11.03
N PHE A 96 12.08 2.54 10.61
CA PHE A 96 10.95 1.70 11.09
C PHE A 96 11.07 1.39 12.58
N PHE A 97 12.24 0.93 13.04
CA PHE A 97 12.45 0.61 14.45
C PHE A 97 12.25 1.83 15.35
N GLN A 98 12.73 3.00 14.92
CA GLN A 98 12.49 4.25 15.65
C GLN A 98 10.99 4.60 15.73
N ALA A 99 10.25 4.44 14.62
CA ALA A 99 8.83 4.76 14.57
C ALA A 99 7.97 3.86 15.47
N VAL A 100 8.39 2.59 15.67
CA VAL A 100 7.63 1.62 16.48
C VAL A 100 8.21 1.37 17.87
N LYS A 101 9.21 2.15 18.27
CA LYS A 101 9.86 2.03 19.58
C LYS A 101 8.85 2.12 20.72
N GLY A 102 8.89 1.14 21.63
CA GLY A 102 7.96 0.98 22.75
C GLY A 102 6.61 0.34 22.40
N PHE A 103 6.44 -0.15 21.15
CA PHE A 103 5.24 -0.81 20.66
C PHE A 103 5.54 -2.20 20.06
N GLU A 104 6.73 -2.74 20.31
CA GLU A 104 7.25 -3.96 19.70
C GLU A 104 6.36 -5.16 20.00
N ASP A 105 5.84 -5.24 21.22
CA ASP A 105 5.01 -6.36 21.71
C ASP A 105 3.52 -6.24 21.35
N ILE A 106 3.13 -5.11 20.73
CA ILE A 106 1.73 -4.94 20.29
C ILE A 106 1.45 -5.85 19.10
N PRO A 107 0.39 -6.66 19.11
CA PRO A 107 0.04 -7.60 18.02
C PRO A 107 -0.15 -6.93 16.67
N GLU A 108 -0.08 -7.71 15.57
CA GLU A 108 -0.41 -7.22 14.23
C GLU A 108 -1.82 -6.64 14.19
N GLY A 109 -1.97 -5.48 13.54
CA GLY A 109 -3.23 -4.74 13.46
C GLY A 109 -3.42 -3.68 14.54
N GLY A 110 -2.58 -3.68 15.60
CA GLY A 110 -2.61 -2.69 16.69
C GLY A 110 -1.76 -1.44 16.42
N GLU A 111 -1.46 -0.69 17.49
CA GLU A 111 -0.79 0.62 17.44
C GLU A 111 0.58 0.57 16.74
N ARG A 112 1.37 -0.49 16.92
CA ARG A 112 2.61 -0.71 16.17
C ARG A 112 2.39 -0.59 14.66
N CYS A 113 1.32 -1.22 14.15
CA CYS A 113 0.99 -1.14 12.72
C CYS A 113 0.52 0.25 12.31
N PHE A 114 -0.19 0.98 13.17
CA PHE A 114 -0.64 2.34 12.85
C PHE A 114 0.53 3.31 12.74
N ARG A 115 1.54 3.18 13.59
CA ARG A 115 2.80 3.95 13.47
C ARG A 115 3.57 3.60 12.19
N CYS A 116 3.61 2.33 11.83
CA CYS A 116 4.18 1.89 10.56
C CYS A 116 3.42 2.45 9.35
N TYR A 117 2.08 2.55 9.40
CA TYR A 117 1.30 3.20 8.34
C TYR A 117 1.65 4.68 8.26
N ARG A 118 1.69 5.38 9.41
CA ARG A 118 2.01 6.80 9.46
C ARG A 118 3.37 7.09 8.85
N LEU A 119 4.42 6.39 9.26
CA LEU A 119 5.77 6.55 8.69
C LEU A 119 5.76 6.48 7.16
N ARG A 120 5.13 5.46 6.59
CA ARG A 120 5.11 5.25 5.13
C ARG A 120 4.25 6.27 4.40
N LEU A 121 3.08 6.59 4.95
CA LEU A 121 2.16 7.57 4.37
C LEU A 121 2.71 8.98 4.46
N GLU A 122 3.44 9.31 5.52
CA GLU A 122 4.09 10.60 5.68
C GLU A 122 5.17 10.84 4.62
N ARG A 123 6.05 9.85 4.39
CA ARG A 123 7.02 9.91 3.29
C ARG A 123 6.33 10.00 1.92
N THR A 124 5.17 9.35 1.78
CA THR A 124 4.38 9.43 0.55
C THR A 124 3.79 10.84 0.36
N ALA A 125 3.21 11.44 1.38
CA ALA A 125 2.65 12.79 1.31
C ALA A 125 3.75 13.84 1.02
N GLN A 126 4.91 13.72 1.67
CA GLN A 126 6.08 14.58 1.41
C GLN A 126 6.50 14.51 -0.05
N LEU A 127 6.71 13.31 -0.58
CA LEU A 127 7.12 13.12 -1.97
C LEU A 127 6.01 13.57 -2.95
N ALA A 128 4.74 13.35 -2.62
CA ALA A 128 3.63 13.83 -3.46
C ALA A 128 3.65 15.36 -3.58
N LYS A 129 3.93 16.07 -2.49
CA LYS A 129 4.09 17.53 -2.51
C LYS A 129 5.30 17.96 -3.33
N GLU A 130 6.45 17.29 -3.14
CA GLU A 130 7.68 17.56 -3.90
C GLU A 130 7.46 17.42 -5.42
N LEU A 131 6.72 16.39 -5.84
CA LEU A 131 6.44 16.10 -7.24
C LEU A 131 5.26 16.89 -7.82
N GLY A 132 4.54 17.64 -7.00
CA GLY A 132 3.32 18.34 -7.42
C GLY A 132 2.20 17.37 -7.85
N ALA A 133 2.12 16.20 -7.24
CA ALA A 133 1.06 15.23 -7.53
C ALA A 133 -0.31 15.75 -7.04
N ASP A 134 -1.36 15.54 -7.85
CA ASP A 134 -2.73 15.94 -7.49
C ASP A 134 -3.25 15.16 -6.29
N TYR A 135 -2.85 13.89 -6.19
CA TYR A 135 -3.28 12.97 -5.14
C TYR A 135 -2.16 12.05 -4.67
N PHE A 136 -2.30 11.54 -3.44
CA PHE A 136 -1.54 10.38 -2.98
C PHE A 136 -2.46 9.35 -2.31
N THR A 137 -2.07 8.07 -2.33
CA THR A 137 -2.76 6.96 -1.65
C THR A 137 -1.81 5.78 -1.43
N THR A 138 -2.35 4.65 -0.97
CA THR A 138 -1.57 3.44 -0.70
C THR A 138 -2.29 2.17 -1.13
N THR A 139 -1.55 1.17 -1.58
CA THR A 139 -2.07 -0.17 -1.86
C THR A 139 -2.43 -0.97 -0.60
N LEU A 140 -2.04 -0.49 0.59
CA LEU A 140 -2.22 -1.24 1.84
C LEU A 140 -3.67 -1.62 2.14
N SER A 141 -4.64 -0.78 1.73
CA SER A 141 -6.05 -1.01 2.03
C SER A 141 -6.66 -2.22 1.31
N ILE A 142 -5.94 -2.84 0.35
CA ILE A 142 -6.41 -4.08 -0.32
C ILE A 142 -6.30 -5.30 0.59
N SER A 143 -5.35 -5.31 1.53
CA SER A 143 -5.15 -6.44 2.43
C SER A 143 -6.30 -6.56 3.44
N PRO A 144 -6.89 -7.76 3.64
CA PRO A 144 -7.92 -7.97 4.65
C PRO A 144 -7.39 -7.76 6.08
N TYR A 145 -6.08 -7.87 6.29
CA TYR A 145 -5.42 -7.68 7.58
C TYR A 145 -5.09 -6.22 7.91
N LYS A 146 -5.41 -5.29 7.00
CA LYS A 146 -5.11 -3.86 7.20
C LYS A 146 -6.38 -3.06 7.45
N ASN A 147 -6.30 -2.16 8.43
CA ASN A 147 -7.40 -1.29 8.80
C ASN A 147 -7.52 -0.13 7.80
N ALA A 148 -8.46 -0.26 6.83
CA ALA A 148 -8.67 0.75 5.80
C ALA A 148 -9.15 2.09 6.37
N GLN A 149 -9.96 2.08 7.44
CA GLN A 149 -10.39 3.32 8.09
C GLN A 149 -9.18 4.07 8.65
N LYS A 150 -8.31 3.39 9.41
CA LYS A 150 -7.11 4.02 9.98
C LYS A 150 -6.14 4.53 8.93
N LEU A 151 -5.97 3.81 7.83
CA LEU A 151 -5.16 4.26 6.69
C LEU A 151 -5.70 5.56 6.08
N ASN A 152 -7.01 5.67 5.89
CA ASN A 152 -7.63 6.88 5.34
C ASN A 152 -7.58 8.06 6.33
N GLU A 153 -7.82 7.84 7.62
CA GLU A 153 -7.70 8.86 8.67
C GLU A 153 -6.29 9.46 8.70
N ILE A 154 -5.25 8.60 8.70
CA ILE A 154 -3.86 9.04 8.67
C ILE A 154 -3.55 9.80 7.37
N SER A 155 -4.00 9.28 6.22
CA SER A 155 -3.78 9.94 4.93
C SER A 155 -4.45 11.32 4.87
N GLU A 156 -5.67 11.46 5.38
CA GLU A 156 -6.38 12.74 5.42
C GLU A 156 -5.67 13.76 6.32
N GLU A 157 -5.20 13.34 7.50
CA GLU A 157 -4.41 14.18 8.40
C GLU A 157 -3.13 14.67 7.71
N LEU A 158 -2.36 13.74 7.13
CA LEU A 158 -1.11 14.04 6.44
C LEU A 158 -1.33 14.92 5.20
N GLY A 159 -2.44 14.71 4.49
CA GLY A 159 -2.82 15.53 3.36
C GLY A 159 -3.02 17.01 3.75
N LYS A 160 -3.59 17.26 4.93
CA LYS A 160 -3.72 18.62 5.50
C LYS A 160 -2.37 19.21 5.92
N ILE A 161 -1.49 18.38 6.51
CA ILE A 161 -0.16 18.82 6.98
C ILE A 161 0.73 19.22 5.79
N TYR A 162 0.75 18.43 4.74
CA TYR A 162 1.64 18.62 3.58
C TYR A 162 0.98 19.33 2.40
N ASP A 163 -0.27 19.77 2.54
CA ASP A 163 -1.04 20.45 1.49
C ASP A 163 -1.04 19.64 0.17
N VAL A 164 -1.47 18.39 0.25
CA VAL A 164 -1.67 17.48 -0.88
C VAL A 164 -2.92 16.63 -0.64
N LYS A 165 -3.69 16.33 -1.68
CA LYS A 165 -4.96 15.62 -1.51
C LYS A 165 -4.72 14.13 -1.27
N ALA A 166 -5.23 13.60 -0.15
CA ALA A 166 -5.34 12.17 0.04
C ALA A 166 -6.48 11.60 -0.82
N LEU A 167 -6.21 10.57 -1.63
CA LEU A 167 -7.22 9.85 -2.39
C LEU A 167 -7.80 8.75 -1.50
N PRO A 168 -9.06 8.89 -1.02
CA PRO A 168 -9.67 7.90 -0.13
C PRO A 168 -9.89 6.58 -0.86
N ALA A 169 -9.58 5.44 -0.22
CA ALA A 169 -9.73 4.14 -0.86
C ALA A 169 -9.93 3.00 0.15
N ASP A 170 -10.73 2.02 -0.24
CA ASP A 170 -10.79 0.68 0.36
C ASP A 170 -10.78 -0.38 -0.74
N PHE A 171 -9.59 -0.70 -1.23
CA PHE A 171 -9.40 -1.58 -2.38
C PHE A 171 -9.82 -3.04 -2.14
N LYS A 172 -10.21 -3.43 -0.92
CA LYS A 172 -10.88 -4.72 -0.66
C LYS A 172 -12.29 -4.78 -1.25
N LYS A 173 -12.94 -3.62 -1.36
CA LYS A 173 -14.28 -3.50 -1.95
C LYS A 173 -14.26 -3.87 -3.44
N ARG A 174 -15.46 -4.07 -4.02
CA ARG A 174 -15.61 -4.48 -5.43
C ARG A 174 -14.81 -5.75 -5.77
N GLU A 175 -14.70 -6.68 -4.82
CA GLU A 175 -13.92 -7.92 -4.96
C GLU A 175 -12.43 -7.71 -5.27
N GLY A 176 -11.88 -6.52 -4.99
CA GLY A 176 -10.51 -6.19 -5.36
C GLY A 176 -9.45 -7.13 -4.76
N TYR A 177 -9.66 -7.61 -3.53
CA TYR A 177 -8.76 -8.62 -2.94
C TYR A 177 -8.80 -9.94 -3.73
N LYS A 178 -10.00 -10.42 -4.12
CA LYS A 178 -10.16 -11.62 -4.95
C LYS A 178 -9.50 -11.43 -6.32
N ARG A 179 -9.70 -10.26 -6.95
CA ARG A 179 -9.04 -9.95 -8.22
C ARG A 179 -7.50 -9.94 -8.08
N SER A 180 -6.97 -9.42 -6.98
CA SER A 180 -5.52 -9.46 -6.73
C SER A 180 -4.94 -10.86 -6.60
N ILE A 181 -5.74 -11.85 -6.13
CA ILE A 181 -5.35 -13.26 -6.09
C ILE A 181 -5.29 -13.82 -7.51
N GLN A 182 -6.30 -13.53 -8.34
CA GLN A 182 -6.33 -13.95 -9.76
C GLN A 182 -5.14 -13.38 -10.53
N LEU A 183 -4.89 -12.06 -10.40
CA LEU A 183 -3.75 -11.41 -11.04
C LEU A 183 -2.41 -11.97 -10.54
N SER A 184 -2.33 -12.34 -9.25
CA SER A 184 -1.12 -12.98 -8.73
C SER A 184 -0.85 -14.34 -9.39
N ALA A 185 -1.88 -15.11 -9.68
CA ALA A 185 -1.75 -16.37 -10.43
C ALA A 185 -1.41 -16.12 -11.91
N GLU A 186 -2.09 -15.16 -12.54
CA GLU A 186 -1.91 -14.77 -13.94
C GLU A 186 -0.47 -14.32 -14.23
N TYR A 187 0.11 -13.47 -13.36
CA TYR A 187 1.48 -12.96 -13.51
C TYR A 187 2.54 -13.76 -12.74
N GLY A 188 2.18 -14.90 -12.13
CA GLY A 188 3.10 -15.73 -11.34
C GLY A 188 3.78 -14.94 -10.20
N LEU A 189 3.00 -14.12 -9.47
CA LEU A 189 3.57 -13.22 -8.45
C LEU A 189 3.91 -13.97 -7.17
N TYR A 190 5.04 -13.63 -6.59
CA TYR A 190 5.42 -14.07 -5.26
C TYR A 190 4.46 -13.51 -4.20
N ARG A 191 3.70 -14.40 -3.58
CA ARG A 191 2.80 -14.05 -2.47
C ARG A 191 3.43 -14.45 -1.14
N GLN A 192 3.82 -13.44 -0.38
CA GLN A 192 4.33 -13.62 0.97
C GLN A 192 3.21 -13.94 1.95
N ASP A 193 3.51 -14.69 2.99
CA ASP A 193 2.58 -15.11 4.05
C ASP A 193 2.60 -14.22 5.30
N TYR A 194 3.46 -13.19 5.33
CA TYR A 194 3.56 -12.21 6.42
C TYR A 194 3.64 -10.77 5.88
N CYS A 195 3.36 -9.79 6.73
CA CYS A 195 3.30 -8.39 6.34
C CYS A 195 4.62 -7.83 5.78
N GLY A 196 5.76 -8.39 6.22
CA GLY A 196 7.11 -7.97 5.86
C GLY A 196 7.97 -7.57 7.05
N CYS A 197 7.41 -7.05 8.15
CA CYS A 197 8.20 -6.66 9.30
C CYS A 197 8.65 -7.87 10.13
N ILE A 198 9.75 -7.72 10.86
CA ILE A 198 10.34 -8.76 11.71
C ILE A 198 9.33 -9.30 12.74
N PHE A 199 8.47 -8.43 13.27
CA PHE A 199 7.46 -8.83 14.28
C PHE A 199 6.40 -9.74 13.66
N SER A 200 5.84 -9.38 12.51
CA SER A 200 4.88 -10.21 11.78
C SER A 200 5.50 -11.54 11.32
N LYS A 201 6.78 -11.55 10.95
CA LYS A 201 7.53 -12.77 10.64
C LYS A 201 7.60 -13.70 11.85
N ARG A 202 8.02 -13.18 12.99
CA ARG A 202 8.10 -13.95 14.25
C ARG A 202 6.74 -14.48 14.70
N GLU A 203 5.68 -13.69 14.59
CA GLU A 203 4.30 -14.13 14.89
C GLU A 203 3.91 -15.32 14.00
N ARG A 204 4.23 -15.25 12.69
CA ARG A 204 3.93 -16.33 11.74
C ARG A 204 4.72 -17.60 12.04
N GLU A 205 6.01 -17.48 12.32
CA GLU A 205 6.89 -18.60 12.68
C GLU A 205 6.39 -19.33 13.95
N ARG A 206 5.96 -18.58 14.96
CA ARG A 206 5.36 -19.17 16.18
C ARG A 206 4.08 -19.95 15.88
N LEU A 207 3.17 -19.41 15.07
CA LEU A 207 1.94 -20.08 14.67
C LEU A 207 2.21 -21.39 13.93
N ASN A 208 3.14 -21.36 12.97
CA ASN A 208 3.54 -22.56 12.21
C ASN A 208 4.13 -23.66 13.13
N THR A 209 4.94 -23.27 14.13
CA THR A 209 5.52 -24.23 15.10
C THR A 209 4.47 -24.88 16.00
N ILE A 210 3.38 -24.18 16.31
CA ILE A 210 2.28 -24.75 17.12
C ILE A 210 1.47 -25.75 16.29
N THR A 211 1.19 -25.43 15.01
CA THR A 211 0.41 -26.29 14.13
C THR A 211 1.12 -27.62 13.85
N THR A 212 2.45 -27.59 13.63
CA THR A 212 3.25 -28.83 13.41
C THR A 212 3.45 -29.69 14.65
N LYS A 213 3.13 -29.22 15.87
CA LYS A 213 3.19 -30.02 17.10
C LYS A 213 1.84 -30.65 17.48
N SER A 214 0.78 -30.32 16.76
CA SER A 214 -0.58 -30.83 16.97
C SER A 214 -1.02 -31.88 15.94
N GLU A 215 -0.14 -32.22 14.99
CA GLU A 215 -0.21 -33.37 14.09
C GLU A 215 0.69 -34.50 14.61
#